data_cd504567265d3d3913b7dc979d53d1b2
#
_entry.id   cd504567265d3d3913b7dc979d53d1b2
#
_cell.length_a   1.000
_cell.length_b   1.000
_cell.length_c   1.000
_cell.angle_alpha   90.00
_cell.angle_beta   90.00
_cell.angle_gamma   90.00
#
_symmetry.space_group_name_H-M   'P 1'
#
loop_
_entity.id
_entity.type
_entity.pdbx_description
1 polymer ?
#
loop_
_entity_poly.entity_id
_entity_poly.type
_entity_poly.pdbx_seq_one_letter_code
_entity_poly.pdbx_strand_id
1 'polypeptide(L)'
;MSTTTIDNRVEVVFSFDTTGSMYPCLAQVRKKLGNTVARLMKEIPGMRIGIIAHGDYCDEGSTYVTKVLDLTDDKDAIVRFVERVEPTGGGDAPECYELVLNQARGLSWTPGYTKAFVLIGDDVPHGPKQNPRGLDWRAEVDALGRMGIPVYGVQALNRRHATPFYEELARKSGGFHLGLDQFAYITDTLLAICYKQSGDIKLQAYETEVSREGRMNRGLNKVFNTMLKRETPAAYAETDLRAVPLGRFQFLDVDKDCAIKAFVLENGLRFKTGRGFYEFTKAETIQGHKEVVLMDRKTGDLFSGERAREMLGLPPGETVRIRPTNLEKYVVFVQSTSANRKLLGGSKFLYEVEDWDRSADGRVAAAA
;
A
#
# COMPACT_ATOMS: atom_id res chain seq x y z
N MET A 1 21.90 28.72 30.33
CA MET A 1 20.76 27.98 29.86
C MET A 1 21.24 27.09 28.71
N SER A 2 21.45 25.79 28.97
CA SER A 2 21.87 24.85 27.94
C SER A 2 20.68 24.62 27.03
N THR A 3 20.79 25.10 25.80
CA THR A 3 19.90 24.68 24.69
C THR A 3 20.18 23.20 24.43
N THR A 4 19.35 22.33 24.98
CA THR A 4 19.32 20.93 24.61
C THR A 4 18.86 20.90 23.14
N THR A 5 19.81 20.83 22.22
CA THR A 5 19.51 20.46 20.82
C THR A 5 18.90 19.07 20.89
N ILE A 6 17.60 18.98 20.67
CA ILE A 6 16.92 17.69 20.48
C ILE A 6 17.58 17.09 19.25
N ASP A 7 18.37 16.06 19.46
CA ASP A 7 19.01 15.29 18.41
C ASP A 7 17.90 14.52 17.68
N ASN A 8 17.44 15.08 16.58
CA ASN A 8 16.25 14.62 15.84
C ASN A 8 16.59 13.47 14.88
N ARG A 9 17.60 12.66 15.26
CA ARG A 9 17.98 11.49 14.47
C ARG A 9 16.90 10.41 14.55
N VAL A 10 16.66 9.74 13.43
CA VAL A 10 15.55 8.84 13.22
C VAL A 10 16.06 7.44 12.90
N GLU A 11 15.46 6.45 13.53
CA GLU A 11 15.66 5.03 13.24
C GLU A 11 14.32 4.40 12.82
N VAL A 12 14.28 3.79 11.64
CA VAL A 12 13.10 3.10 11.16
C VAL A 12 13.47 1.70 10.72
N VAL A 13 12.73 0.71 11.18
CA VAL A 13 12.84 -0.66 10.71
C VAL A 13 11.61 -1.00 9.89
N PHE A 14 11.81 -1.47 8.68
CA PHE A 14 10.76 -1.95 7.80
C PHE A 14 10.72 -3.47 7.81
N SER A 15 9.59 -4.03 8.11
CA SER A 15 9.33 -5.45 7.95
C SER A 15 8.45 -5.68 6.73
N PHE A 16 8.91 -6.53 5.82
CA PHE A 16 8.20 -6.86 4.59
C PHE A 16 7.83 -8.34 4.60
N ASP A 17 6.55 -8.61 4.46
CA ASP A 17 6.03 -9.90 4.10
C ASP A 17 6.46 -10.23 2.66
N THR A 18 7.05 -11.41 2.48
CA THR A 18 7.59 -11.89 1.20
C THR A 18 6.84 -13.11 0.67
N THR A 19 5.74 -13.48 1.32
CA THR A 19 4.85 -14.55 0.86
C THR A 19 4.19 -14.21 -0.47
N GLY A 20 3.61 -15.21 -1.12
CA GLY A 20 3.13 -15.08 -2.51
C GLY A 20 2.21 -13.88 -2.75
N SER A 21 1.29 -13.59 -1.81
CA SER A 21 0.36 -12.46 -1.89
C SER A 21 1.06 -11.09 -1.84
N MET A 22 2.17 -10.99 -1.10
CA MET A 22 2.88 -9.73 -0.84
C MET A 22 4.10 -9.49 -1.73
N TYR A 23 4.55 -10.48 -2.48
CA TYR A 23 5.71 -10.33 -3.37
C TYR A 23 5.62 -9.17 -4.36
N PRO A 24 4.46 -8.82 -4.93
CA PRO A 24 4.31 -7.64 -5.78
C PRO A 24 4.60 -6.33 -5.07
N CYS A 25 4.29 -6.24 -3.77
CA CYS A 25 4.63 -5.09 -2.94
C CYS A 25 6.15 -4.92 -2.88
N LEU A 26 6.87 -6.00 -2.60
CA LEU A 26 8.33 -6.00 -2.56
C LEU A 26 8.94 -5.63 -3.92
N ALA A 27 8.37 -6.09 -5.03
CA ALA A 27 8.81 -5.73 -6.38
C ALA A 27 8.68 -4.21 -6.63
N GLN A 28 7.61 -3.57 -6.17
CA GLN A 28 7.44 -2.11 -6.26
C GLN A 28 8.45 -1.36 -5.38
N VAL A 29 8.73 -1.86 -4.18
CA VAL A 29 9.76 -1.28 -3.31
C VAL A 29 11.13 -1.33 -3.99
N ARG A 30 11.53 -2.49 -4.51
CA ARG A 30 12.82 -2.66 -5.22
C ARG A 30 13.02 -1.67 -6.35
N LYS A 31 12.01 -1.45 -7.16
CA LYS A 31 12.05 -0.56 -8.33
C LYS A 31 12.49 0.88 -7.97
N LYS A 32 12.16 1.36 -6.77
CA LYS A 32 12.42 2.74 -6.34
C LYS A 32 13.38 2.85 -5.15
N LEU A 33 13.80 1.73 -4.59
CA LEU A 33 14.49 1.67 -3.29
C LEU A 33 15.75 2.55 -3.24
N GLY A 34 16.64 2.42 -4.23
CA GLY A 34 17.90 3.16 -4.23
C GLY A 34 17.69 4.68 -4.16
N ASN A 35 16.75 5.20 -4.95
CA ASN A 35 16.41 6.62 -4.95
C ASN A 35 15.72 7.02 -3.64
N THR A 36 14.84 6.17 -3.12
CA THR A 36 14.10 6.42 -1.86
C THR A 36 15.05 6.50 -0.67
N VAL A 37 15.95 5.54 -0.52
CA VAL A 37 16.95 5.52 0.56
C VAL A 37 17.93 6.70 0.44
N ALA A 38 18.43 6.99 -0.77
CA ALA A 38 19.29 8.14 -1.01
C ALA A 38 18.63 9.46 -0.64
N ARG A 39 17.34 9.61 -0.98
CA ARG A 39 16.55 10.77 -0.62
C ARG A 39 16.39 10.90 0.91
N LEU A 40 15.97 9.82 1.56
CA LEU A 40 15.78 9.81 3.02
C LEU A 40 17.04 10.17 3.78
N MET A 41 18.16 9.57 3.42
CA MET A 41 19.47 9.86 4.07
C MET A 41 19.95 11.29 3.84
N LYS A 42 19.62 11.88 2.68
CA LYS A 42 19.92 13.29 2.40
C LYS A 42 19.03 14.25 3.18
N GLU A 43 17.74 13.97 3.29
CA GLU A 43 16.74 14.88 3.87
C GLU A 43 16.56 14.68 5.39
N ILE A 44 16.99 13.51 5.91
CA ILE A 44 16.98 13.16 7.34
C ILE A 44 18.40 12.75 7.74
N PRO A 45 19.29 13.71 8.01
CA PRO A 45 20.69 13.42 8.36
C PRO A 45 20.79 12.52 9.60
N GLY A 46 21.67 11.53 9.55
CA GLY A 46 21.88 10.56 10.63
C GLY A 46 20.76 9.51 10.77
N MET A 47 19.88 9.39 9.75
CA MET A 47 18.88 8.33 9.72
C MET A 47 19.54 6.96 9.59
N ARG A 48 19.04 5.98 10.37
CA ARG A 48 19.39 4.57 10.22
C ARG A 48 18.15 3.76 9.85
N ILE A 49 18.35 2.80 8.96
CA ILE A 49 17.28 1.93 8.46
C ILE A 49 17.65 0.49 8.72
N GLY A 50 16.74 -0.27 9.31
CA GLY A 50 16.81 -1.71 9.42
C GLY A 50 15.74 -2.37 8.56
N ILE A 51 15.93 -3.65 8.21
CA ILE A 51 14.95 -4.40 7.41
C ILE A 51 14.80 -5.81 7.96
N ILE A 52 13.57 -6.27 8.07
CA ILE A 52 13.23 -7.67 8.32
C ILE A 52 12.38 -8.16 7.15
N ALA A 53 12.91 -9.06 6.34
CA ALA A 53 12.13 -9.79 5.37
C ALA A 53 11.64 -11.09 6.01
N HIS A 54 10.37 -11.41 5.86
CA HIS A 54 9.79 -12.61 6.46
C HIS A 54 8.86 -13.33 5.49
N GLY A 55 8.96 -14.64 5.52
CA GLY A 55 7.98 -15.58 5.02
C GLY A 55 7.13 -16.10 6.17
N ASP A 56 6.94 -17.41 6.23
CA ASP A 56 6.29 -18.07 7.35
C ASP A 56 7.09 -19.28 7.84
N TYR A 57 6.68 -19.89 8.96
CA TYR A 57 7.36 -21.03 9.55
C TYR A 57 7.44 -22.23 8.61
N CYS A 58 6.45 -22.44 7.75
CA CYS A 58 6.44 -23.50 6.75
C CYS A 58 7.53 -23.31 5.67
N ASP A 59 8.09 -22.12 5.54
CA ASP A 59 9.19 -21.84 4.60
C ASP A 59 10.57 -22.27 5.14
N GLU A 60 10.65 -22.69 6.42
CA GLU A 60 11.88 -23.20 7.01
C GLU A 60 12.39 -24.43 6.22
N GLY A 61 13.60 -24.33 5.71
CA GLY A 61 14.21 -25.40 4.91
C GLY A 61 13.97 -25.33 3.41
N SER A 62 12.99 -24.59 2.94
CA SER A 62 12.78 -24.32 1.50
C SER A 62 13.40 -22.98 1.06
N THR A 63 13.14 -21.92 1.82
CA THR A 63 13.67 -20.58 1.61
C THR A 63 14.20 -20.00 2.92
N TYR A 64 13.37 -19.29 3.68
CA TYR A 64 13.69 -18.73 5.00
C TYR A 64 12.39 -18.35 5.73
N VAL A 65 12.44 -18.40 7.06
CA VAL A 65 11.39 -17.82 7.91
C VAL A 65 11.60 -16.31 8.00
N THR A 66 12.82 -15.86 8.32
CA THR A 66 13.17 -14.44 8.36
C THR A 66 14.60 -14.19 7.88
N LYS A 67 14.82 -13.01 7.29
CA LYS A 67 16.15 -12.43 7.01
C LYS A 67 16.18 -11.06 7.64
N VAL A 68 17.27 -10.71 8.34
CA VAL A 68 17.39 -9.46 9.09
C VAL A 68 18.63 -8.69 8.65
N LEU A 69 18.43 -7.41 8.33
CA LEU A 69 19.46 -6.39 8.27
C LEU A 69 19.24 -5.45 9.45
N ASP A 70 20.20 -5.42 10.37
CA ASP A 70 20.14 -4.51 11.50
C ASP A 70 20.25 -3.05 11.08
N LEU A 71 19.92 -2.13 11.98
CA LEU A 71 19.94 -0.69 11.75
C LEU A 71 21.30 -0.22 11.23
N THR A 72 21.31 0.41 10.09
CA THR A 72 22.52 0.91 9.40
C THR A 72 22.21 2.21 8.65
N ASP A 73 23.23 3.02 8.43
CA ASP A 73 23.24 4.18 7.52
C ASP A 73 23.94 3.87 6.19
N ASP A 74 24.42 2.62 5.99
CA ASP A 74 24.97 2.16 4.72
C ASP A 74 23.86 1.92 3.70
N LYS A 75 23.66 2.91 2.82
CA LYS A 75 22.69 2.85 1.73
C LYS A 75 22.87 1.60 0.85
N ASP A 76 24.12 1.25 0.53
CA ASP A 76 24.38 0.14 -0.38
C ASP A 76 24.11 -1.21 0.29
N ALA A 77 24.33 -1.32 1.60
CA ALA A 77 23.93 -2.49 2.36
C ALA A 77 22.42 -2.68 2.34
N ILE A 78 21.65 -1.60 2.52
CA ILE A 78 20.18 -1.62 2.48
C ILE A 78 19.68 -2.07 1.10
N VAL A 79 20.20 -1.46 0.04
CA VAL A 79 19.81 -1.79 -1.35
C VAL A 79 20.16 -3.24 -1.66
N ARG A 80 21.39 -3.68 -1.41
CA ARG A 80 21.83 -5.07 -1.64
C ARG A 80 21.00 -6.07 -0.85
N PHE A 81 20.59 -5.76 0.37
CA PHE A 81 19.77 -6.66 1.17
C PHE A 81 18.41 -6.89 0.49
N VAL A 82 17.69 -5.82 0.15
CA VAL A 82 16.35 -5.93 -0.46
C VAL A 82 16.40 -6.57 -1.85
N GLU A 83 17.44 -6.30 -2.63
CA GLU A 83 17.62 -6.94 -3.94
C GLU A 83 17.81 -8.46 -3.84
N ARG A 84 18.43 -8.94 -2.75
CA ARG A 84 18.71 -10.36 -2.50
C ARG A 84 17.61 -11.09 -1.74
N VAL A 85 16.60 -10.41 -1.27
CA VAL A 85 15.44 -11.06 -0.64
C VAL A 85 14.69 -11.87 -1.69
N GLU A 86 14.50 -13.15 -1.44
CA GLU A 86 13.75 -14.05 -2.32
C GLU A 86 12.27 -14.08 -1.91
N PRO A 87 11.35 -14.39 -2.82
CA PRO A 87 9.97 -14.68 -2.43
C PRO A 87 9.94 -15.97 -1.60
N THR A 88 8.98 -16.03 -0.69
CA THR A 88 8.67 -17.22 0.10
C THR A 88 7.31 -17.77 -0.30
N GLY A 89 7.02 -19.02 0.08
CA GLY A 89 5.78 -19.69 -0.32
C GLY A 89 4.58 -19.19 0.48
N GLY A 90 4.73 -19.22 1.80
CA GLY A 90 3.60 -19.17 2.71
C GLY A 90 2.73 -20.43 2.54
N GLY A 91 2.34 -21.13 3.58
CA GLY A 91 1.61 -22.39 3.46
C GLY A 91 0.20 -22.33 4.01
N ASP A 92 -0.05 -21.43 4.93
CA ASP A 92 -1.31 -21.20 5.60
C ASP A 92 -1.63 -19.70 5.71
N ALA A 93 -2.77 -19.35 6.29
CA ALA A 93 -3.23 -17.98 6.32
C ALA A 93 -2.53 -17.09 7.37
N PRO A 94 -2.25 -17.56 8.61
CA PRO A 94 -1.44 -16.77 9.54
C PRO A 94 0.01 -16.67 9.08
N GLU A 95 0.67 -15.56 9.46
CA GLU A 95 2.05 -15.27 9.11
C GLU A 95 2.91 -15.09 10.38
N CYS A 96 4.22 -15.25 10.29
CA CYS A 96 5.11 -15.22 11.46
C CYS A 96 5.34 -13.80 12.04
N TYR A 97 4.33 -12.94 12.08
CA TYR A 97 4.47 -11.54 12.52
C TYR A 97 4.85 -11.42 14.00
N GLU A 98 4.45 -12.37 14.86
CA GLU A 98 4.89 -12.41 16.25
C GLU A 98 6.39 -12.61 16.38
N LEU A 99 6.98 -13.43 15.49
CA LEU A 99 8.44 -13.62 15.43
C LEU A 99 9.14 -12.35 14.97
N VAL A 100 8.59 -11.69 13.97
CA VAL A 100 9.12 -10.42 13.43
C VAL A 100 9.12 -9.33 14.51
N LEU A 101 8.04 -9.19 15.28
CA LEU A 101 7.94 -8.25 16.39
C LEU A 101 8.95 -8.58 17.51
N ASN A 102 9.15 -9.87 17.80
CA ASN A 102 10.16 -10.33 18.76
C ASN A 102 11.58 -9.97 18.30
N GLN A 103 11.90 -10.23 17.02
CA GLN A 103 13.21 -9.90 16.46
C GLN A 103 13.48 -8.40 16.44
N ALA A 104 12.44 -7.59 16.13
CA ALA A 104 12.55 -6.13 16.11
C ALA A 104 13.04 -5.56 17.45
N ARG A 105 12.71 -6.20 18.57
CA ARG A 105 13.20 -5.80 19.91
C ARG A 105 14.70 -5.95 20.08
N GLY A 106 15.28 -6.94 19.40
CA GLY A 106 16.70 -7.29 19.52
C GLY A 106 17.64 -6.48 18.62
N LEU A 107 17.12 -5.57 17.82
CA LEU A 107 17.94 -4.76 16.93
C LEU A 107 18.71 -3.67 17.68
N SER A 108 19.75 -3.13 17.07
CA SER A 108 20.67 -2.16 17.67
C SER A 108 20.09 -0.74 17.72
N TRP A 109 18.92 -0.59 18.37
CA TRP A 109 18.27 0.71 18.57
C TRP A 109 19.10 1.64 19.43
N THR A 110 19.29 2.89 18.98
CA THR A 110 20.06 3.89 19.72
C THR A 110 19.17 4.58 20.77
N PRO A 111 19.62 4.70 22.04
CA PRO A 111 18.92 5.50 23.03
C PRO A 111 18.81 6.96 22.59
N GLY A 112 17.64 7.57 22.81
CA GLY A 112 17.39 8.99 22.52
C GLY A 112 17.02 9.30 21.06
N TYR A 113 17.12 8.33 20.13
CA TYR A 113 16.64 8.53 18.75
C TYR A 113 15.12 8.39 18.68
N THR A 114 14.52 9.10 17.73
CA THR A 114 13.12 8.84 17.34
C THR A 114 13.06 7.52 16.58
N LYS A 115 12.16 6.64 16.98
CA LYS A 115 12.11 5.27 16.49
C LYS A 115 10.76 4.95 15.87
N ALA A 116 10.74 4.05 14.90
CA ALA A 116 9.53 3.40 14.43
C ALA A 116 9.81 2.00 13.88
N PHE A 117 8.88 1.10 14.12
CA PHE A 117 8.83 -0.19 13.46
C PHE A 117 7.62 -0.22 12.52
N VAL A 118 7.81 -0.65 11.28
CA VAL A 118 6.78 -0.69 10.24
C VAL A 118 6.56 -2.13 9.83
N LEU A 119 5.41 -2.70 10.16
CA LEU A 119 4.97 -4.03 9.76
C LEU A 119 4.12 -3.91 8.49
N ILE A 120 4.58 -4.49 7.40
CA ILE A 120 3.90 -4.47 6.10
C ILE A 120 3.49 -5.90 5.76
N GLY A 121 2.20 -6.14 5.70
CA GLY A 121 1.64 -7.46 5.42
C GLY A 121 0.14 -7.40 5.13
N ASP A 122 -0.49 -8.53 4.94
CA ASP A 122 -1.90 -8.62 4.55
C ASP A 122 -2.74 -9.57 5.42
N ASP A 123 -2.12 -10.31 6.35
CA ASP A 123 -2.81 -11.30 7.18
C ASP A 123 -2.60 -11.07 8.69
N VAL A 124 -2.80 -12.07 9.51
CA VAL A 124 -2.72 -12.05 10.97
C VAL A 124 -1.54 -12.89 11.47
N PRO A 125 -1.02 -12.66 12.70
CA PRO A 125 0.02 -13.48 13.31
C PRO A 125 -0.51 -14.85 13.73
N HIS A 126 0.40 -15.81 13.87
CA HIS A 126 0.12 -17.07 14.56
C HIS A 126 -0.18 -16.85 16.04
N GLY A 127 -1.10 -17.64 16.57
CA GLY A 127 -1.34 -17.68 18.02
C GLY A 127 -0.21 -18.38 18.77
N PRO A 128 -0.06 -18.16 20.11
CA PRO A 128 1.02 -18.73 20.90
C PRO A 128 1.11 -20.25 20.88
N LYS A 129 0.00 -20.95 20.63
CA LYS A 129 -0.06 -22.40 20.51
C LYS A 129 0.23 -22.91 19.09
N GLN A 130 0.27 -22.02 18.12
CA GLN A 130 0.42 -22.33 16.70
C GLN A 130 1.84 -22.04 16.19
N ASN A 131 2.62 -21.23 16.91
CA ASN A 131 3.99 -20.93 16.54
C ASN A 131 5.00 -21.74 17.38
N PRO A 132 6.15 -22.12 16.80
CA PRO A 132 7.14 -23.01 17.45
C PRO A 132 7.78 -22.43 18.72
N ARG A 133 7.71 -21.09 18.90
CA ARG A 133 8.35 -20.38 20.01
C ARG A 133 7.37 -19.96 21.11
N GLY A 134 6.08 -20.23 20.95
CA GLY A 134 5.06 -19.81 21.90
C GLY A 134 4.91 -18.32 22.08
N LEU A 135 5.30 -17.52 21.08
CA LEU A 135 5.27 -16.07 21.13
C LEU A 135 3.83 -15.55 21.09
N ASP A 136 3.54 -14.57 21.93
CA ASP A 136 2.31 -13.78 21.86
C ASP A 136 2.62 -12.40 21.27
N TRP A 137 2.12 -12.14 20.10
CA TRP A 137 2.33 -10.87 19.40
C TRP A 137 1.93 -9.63 20.24
N ARG A 138 0.91 -9.78 21.10
CA ARG A 138 0.48 -8.69 22.00
C ARG A 138 1.54 -8.35 23.04
N ALA A 139 2.17 -9.37 23.59
CA ALA A 139 3.28 -9.18 24.52
C ALA A 139 4.50 -8.53 23.83
N GLU A 140 4.77 -8.90 22.58
CA GLU A 140 5.87 -8.34 21.80
C GLU A 140 5.61 -6.87 21.45
N VAL A 141 4.39 -6.50 21.06
CA VAL A 141 4.00 -5.11 20.81
C VAL A 141 4.08 -4.26 22.07
N ASP A 142 3.60 -4.78 23.22
CA ASP A 142 3.72 -4.08 24.51
C ASP A 142 5.19 -3.85 24.89
N ALA A 143 6.07 -4.81 24.57
CA ALA A 143 7.50 -4.66 24.80
C ALA A 143 8.13 -3.58 23.91
N LEU A 144 7.80 -3.53 22.62
CA LEU A 144 8.22 -2.46 21.71
C LEU A 144 7.73 -1.08 22.19
N GLY A 145 6.46 -1.00 22.61
CA GLY A 145 5.90 0.23 23.17
C GLY A 145 6.67 0.73 24.41
N ARG A 146 7.04 -0.19 25.33
CA ARG A 146 7.90 0.16 26.50
C ARG A 146 9.30 0.63 26.11
N MET A 147 9.82 0.20 24.95
CA MET A 147 11.09 0.68 24.39
C MET A 147 10.94 2.03 23.66
N GLY A 148 9.74 2.61 23.61
CA GLY A 148 9.45 3.84 22.88
C GLY A 148 9.46 3.65 21.37
N ILE A 149 9.13 2.44 20.88
CA ILE A 149 9.09 2.09 19.48
C ILE A 149 7.63 1.93 19.04
N PRO A 150 7.00 2.96 18.47
CA PRO A 150 5.67 2.83 17.89
C PRO A 150 5.70 1.89 16.69
N VAL A 151 4.65 1.07 16.55
CA VAL A 151 4.50 0.13 15.46
C VAL A 151 3.47 0.66 14.46
N TYR A 152 3.90 0.86 13.23
CA TYR A 152 3.04 1.20 12.10
C TYR A 152 2.59 -0.08 11.42
N GLY A 153 1.31 -0.38 11.48
CA GLY A 153 0.73 -1.50 10.77
C GLY A 153 0.29 -1.06 9.37
N VAL A 154 1.03 -1.44 8.34
CA VAL A 154 0.68 -1.17 6.94
C VAL A 154 -0.03 -2.40 6.39
N GLN A 155 -1.36 -2.36 6.44
CA GLN A 155 -2.22 -3.45 5.98
C GLN A 155 -2.41 -3.36 4.48
N ALA A 156 -1.95 -4.38 3.75
CA ALA A 156 -2.15 -4.53 2.32
C ALA A 156 -3.43 -5.33 2.00
N LEU A 157 -3.83 -5.28 0.73
CA LEU A 157 -4.89 -6.09 0.13
C LEU A 157 -6.28 -6.00 0.77
N ASN A 158 -6.51 -5.06 1.70
CA ASN A 158 -7.81 -4.82 2.36
C ASN A 158 -8.48 -6.08 2.95
N ARG A 159 -7.69 -7.05 3.45
CA ARG A 159 -8.22 -8.25 4.09
C ARG A 159 -8.88 -7.90 5.41
N ARG A 160 -10.20 -7.84 5.44
CA ARG A 160 -10.98 -7.37 6.61
C ARG A 160 -10.75 -8.18 7.87
N HIS A 161 -10.54 -9.50 7.76
CA HIS A 161 -10.27 -10.32 8.92
C HIS A 161 -8.98 -9.92 9.64
N ALA A 162 -8.01 -9.33 8.93
CA ALA A 162 -6.75 -8.86 9.50
C ALA A 162 -6.84 -7.44 10.09
N THR A 163 -7.83 -6.63 9.71
CA THR A 163 -7.97 -5.24 10.19
C THR A 163 -7.92 -5.09 11.72
N PRO A 164 -8.64 -5.91 12.52
CA PRO A 164 -8.57 -5.80 13.98
C PRO A 164 -7.16 -6.00 14.54
N PHE A 165 -6.36 -6.86 13.92
CA PHE A 165 -4.96 -7.05 14.32
C PHE A 165 -4.14 -5.77 14.10
N TYR A 166 -4.20 -5.18 12.90
CA TYR A 166 -3.43 -3.96 12.60
C TYR A 166 -3.87 -2.75 13.43
N GLU A 167 -5.18 -2.63 13.72
CA GLU A 167 -5.71 -1.59 14.60
C GLU A 167 -5.22 -1.77 16.04
N GLU A 168 -5.28 -3.00 16.57
CA GLU A 168 -4.82 -3.28 17.93
C GLU A 168 -3.30 -3.10 18.06
N LEU A 169 -2.52 -3.57 17.06
CA LEU A 169 -1.07 -3.38 16.95
C LEU A 169 -0.67 -1.90 17.09
N ALA A 170 -1.29 -1.05 16.27
CA ALA A 170 -1.03 0.38 16.24
C ALA A 170 -1.43 1.05 17.58
N ARG A 171 -2.63 0.74 18.06
CA ARG A 171 -3.15 1.32 19.32
C ARG A 171 -2.27 0.97 20.53
N LYS A 172 -1.82 -0.28 20.64
CA LYS A 172 -1.00 -0.73 21.79
C LYS A 172 0.38 -0.11 21.81
N SER A 173 0.98 0.16 20.66
CA SER A 173 2.33 0.72 20.55
C SER A 173 2.37 2.24 20.41
N GLY A 174 1.23 2.90 20.20
CA GLY A 174 1.15 4.34 19.91
C GLY A 174 1.51 4.70 18.46
N GLY A 175 1.52 3.72 17.56
CA GLY A 175 1.71 3.92 16.13
C GLY A 175 0.42 4.19 15.36
N PHE A 176 0.41 3.83 14.07
CA PHE A 176 -0.75 4.05 13.18
C PHE A 176 -1.07 2.79 12.38
N HIS A 177 -2.37 2.54 12.18
CA HIS A 177 -2.85 1.62 11.16
C HIS A 177 -3.03 2.37 9.84
N LEU A 178 -2.34 1.92 8.80
CA LEU A 178 -2.34 2.53 7.46
C LEU A 178 -2.77 1.47 6.45
N GLY A 179 -3.76 1.82 5.63
CA GLY A 179 -4.19 0.97 4.52
C GLY A 179 -3.29 1.16 3.30
N LEU A 180 -2.89 0.06 2.67
CA LEU A 180 -2.18 0.02 1.41
C LEU A 180 -3.07 -0.63 0.35
N ASP A 181 -4.00 0.13 -0.20
CA ASP A 181 -4.97 -0.37 -1.18
C ASP A 181 -4.33 -0.74 -2.52
N GLN A 182 -3.19 -0.15 -2.84
CA GLN A 182 -2.43 -0.42 -4.06
C GLN A 182 -0.93 -0.35 -3.79
N PHE A 183 -0.19 -1.33 -4.28
CA PHE A 183 1.26 -1.39 -4.12
C PHE A 183 2.01 -0.25 -4.84
N ALA A 184 1.39 0.40 -5.82
CA ALA A 184 2.01 1.48 -6.59
C ALA A 184 2.50 2.65 -5.73
N TYR A 185 1.87 2.93 -4.58
CA TYR A 185 2.26 4.01 -3.67
C TYR A 185 2.88 3.57 -2.35
N ILE A 186 3.32 2.31 -2.26
CA ILE A 186 4.07 1.86 -1.08
C ILE A 186 5.26 2.78 -0.77
N THR A 187 5.98 3.22 -1.79
CA THR A 187 7.14 4.10 -1.62
C THR A 187 6.75 5.44 -1.00
N ASP A 188 5.63 6.05 -1.45
CA ASP A 188 5.14 7.30 -0.87
C ASP A 188 4.67 7.11 0.57
N THR A 189 4.07 5.95 0.88
CA THR A 189 3.68 5.60 2.25
C THR A 189 4.90 5.46 3.17
N LEU A 190 5.96 4.77 2.73
CA LEU A 190 7.20 4.61 3.50
C LEU A 190 7.90 5.97 3.72
N LEU A 191 7.98 6.81 2.69
CA LEU A 191 8.51 8.17 2.81
C LEU A 191 7.70 8.99 3.81
N ALA A 192 6.38 8.95 3.74
CA ALA A 192 5.51 9.65 4.67
C ALA A 192 5.73 9.21 6.12
N ILE A 193 5.91 7.91 6.39
CA ILE A 193 6.22 7.40 7.73
C ILE A 193 7.57 7.96 8.22
N CYS A 194 8.61 7.94 7.38
CA CYS A 194 9.92 8.48 7.74
C CYS A 194 9.87 9.98 8.04
N TYR A 195 9.14 10.76 7.21
CA TYR A 195 8.97 12.19 7.46
C TYR A 195 8.13 12.46 8.72
N LYS A 196 7.14 11.62 9.03
CA LYS A 196 6.40 11.70 10.29
C LYS A 196 7.34 11.58 11.49
N GLN A 197 8.30 10.64 11.46
CA GLN A 197 9.29 10.50 12.52
C GLN A 197 10.22 11.72 12.65
N SER A 198 10.45 12.44 11.55
CA SER A 198 11.21 13.69 11.55
C SER A 198 10.40 14.92 11.97
N GLY A 199 9.09 14.78 12.14
CA GLY A 199 8.17 15.83 12.57
C GLY A 199 7.09 16.18 11.55
N ASP A 200 5.96 16.69 12.05
CA ASP A 200 4.76 16.97 11.25
C ASP A 200 5.00 18.01 10.15
N ILE A 201 5.90 18.97 10.35
CA ILE A 201 6.27 19.97 9.32
C ILE A 201 6.85 19.27 8.10
N LYS A 202 7.75 18.30 8.28
CA LYS A 202 8.32 17.55 7.14
C LYS A 202 7.27 16.68 6.46
N LEU A 203 6.38 16.08 7.21
CA LEU A 203 5.27 15.30 6.65
C LEU A 203 4.33 16.18 5.82
N GLN A 204 3.97 17.38 6.29
CA GLN A 204 3.13 18.33 5.56
C GLN A 204 3.82 18.88 4.29
N ALA A 205 5.12 19.15 4.36
CA ALA A 205 5.91 19.54 3.19
C ALA A 205 5.90 18.42 2.13
N TYR A 206 6.03 17.16 2.55
CA TYR A 206 5.98 16.02 1.65
C TYR A 206 4.56 15.79 1.07
N GLU A 207 3.52 15.97 1.87
CA GLU A 207 2.13 15.96 1.38
C GLU A 207 1.91 17.00 0.27
N THR A 208 2.43 18.22 0.47
CA THR A 208 2.37 19.30 -0.52
C THR A 208 3.11 18.93 -1.81
N GLU A 209 4.28 18.30 -1.70
CA GLU A 209 5.03 17.80 -2.85
C GLU A 209 4.24 16.74 -3.63
N VAL A 210 3.73 15.71 -2.93
CA VAL A 210 2.92 14.65 -3.52
C VAL A 210 1.70 15.22 -4.26
N SER A 211 1.06 16.23 -3.68
CA SER A 211 -0.08 16.91 -4.30
C SER A 211 0.32 17.70 -5.54
N ARG A 212 1.41 18.46 -5.45
CA ARG A 212 1.93 19.28 -6.57
C ARG A 212 2.35 18.43 -7.76
N GLU A 213 2.91 17.25 -7.50
CA GLU A 213 3.35 16.32 -8.54
C GLU A 213 2.21 15.44 -9.09
N GLY A 214 0.98 15.64 -8.62
CA GLY A 214 -0.18 14.88 -9.08
C GLY A 214 -0.19 13.40 -8.64
N ARG A 215 0.61 13.06 -7.63
CA ARG A 215 0.70 11.69 -7.07
C ARG A 215 -0.34 11.43 -5.97
N MET A 216 -0.99 12.50 -5.47
CA MET A 216 -2.00 12.38 -4.43
C MET A 216 -3.19 11.56 -4.93
N ASN A 217 -3.60 10.61 -4.13
CA ASN A 217 -4.78 9.79 -4.35
C ASN A 217 -5.49 9.54 -3.02
N ARG A 218 -6.65 8.86 -3.05
CA ARG A 218 -7.45 8.61 -1.86
C ARG A 218 -6.69 7.85 -0.77
N GLY A 219 -5.93 6.80 -1.16
CA GLY A 219 -5.14 6.01 -0.22
C GLY A 219 -4.09 6.85 0.48
N LEU A 220 -3.27 7.60 -0.27
CA LEU A 220 -2.26 8.50 0.29
C LEU A 220 -2.88 9.63 1.11
N ASN A 221 -4.00 10.21 0.67
CA ASN A 221 -4.71 11.22 1.44
C ASN A 221 -5.15 10.67 2.81
N LYS A 222 -5.68 9.42 2.84
CA LYS A 222 -6.02 8.75 4.10
C LYS A 222 -4.78 8.54 4.97
N VAL A 223 -3.65 8.12 4.39
CA VAL A 223 -2.36 7.96 5.09
C VAL A 223 -1.93 9.27 5.74
N PHE A 224 -1.90 10.37 4.99
CA PHE A 224 -1.53 11.70 5.53
C PHE A 224 -2.49 12.16 6.62
N ASN A 225 -3.80 12.08 6.40
CA ASN A 225 -4.81 12.49 7.38
C ASN A 225 -4.70 11.68 8.68
N THR A 226 -4.51 10.37 8.58
CA THR A 226 -4.32 9.49 9.74
C THR A 226 -3.08 9.90 10.56
N MET A 227 -1.94 10.07 9.89
CA MET A 227 -0.68 10.40 10.58
C MET A 227 -0.66 11.84 11.12
N LEU A 228 -1.34 12.77 10.48
CA LEU A 228 -1.50 14.16 10.94
C LEU A 228 -2.66 14.31 11.94
N LYS A 229 -3.35 13.21 12.27
CA LYS A 229 -4.51 13.19 13.18
C LYS A 229 -5.60 14.20 12.77
N ARG A 230 -5.76 14.39 11.47
CA ARG A 230 -6.85 15.20 10.94
C ARG A 230 -8.14 14.41 11.00
N GLU A 231 -9.20 15.02 11.47
CA GLU A 231 -10.53 14.43 11.33
C GLU A 231 -10.82 14.25 9.82
N THR A 232 -11.09 13.02 9.43
CA THR A 232 -11.62 12.79 8.08
C THR A 232 -13.02 13.40 8.08
N PRO A 233 -13.32 14.40 7.25
CA PRO A 233 -14.65 14.97 7.22
C PRO A 233 -15.67 13.85 7.00
N ALA A 234 -16.64 13.73 7.89
CA ALA A 234 -17.71 12.73 7.81
C ALA A 234 -18.51 12.80 6.47
N ALA A 235 -18.36 13.91 5.75
CA ALA A 235 -18.96 14.16 4.44
C ALA A 235 -18.53 13.17 3.34
N TYR A 236 -17.40 12.46 3.49
CA TYR A 236 -17.00 11.45 2.51
C TYR A 236 -17.69 10.09 2.68
N ALA A 237 -18.33 9.86 3.82
CA ALA A 237 -18.98 8.57 4.09
C ALA A 237 -20.39 8.44 3.51
N GLU A 238 -21.10 9.53 3.26
CA GLU A 238 -22.54 9.47 2.96
C GLU A 238 -23.00 10.09 1.63
N THR A 239 -22.21 10.92 0.96
CA THR A 239 -22.73 11.74 -0.14
C THR A 239 -22.48 11.25 -1.55
N ASP A 240 -21.60 10.31 -1.80
CA ASP A 240 -21.44 9.73 -3.14
C ASP A 240 -21.61 8.20 -3.14
N LEU A 241 -22.85 7.80 -3.06
CA LEU A 241 -23.31 6.41 -3.04
C LEU A 241 -22.87 5.57 -4.25
N ARG A 242 -22.28 6.23 -5.26
CA ARG A 242 -21.80 5.63 -6.51
C ARG A 242 -20.28 5.62 -6.63
N ALA A 243 -19.56 6.20 -5.66
CA ALA A 243 -18.11 6.11 -5.62
C ALA A 243 -17.69 4.66 -5.37
N VAL A 244 -16.76 4.20 -6.17
CA VAL A 244 -16.22 2.84 -6.05
C VAL A 244 -14.95 2.91 -5.22
N PRO A 245 -14.86 2.17 -4.10
CA PRO A 245 -13.61 2.10 -3.33
C PRO A 245 -12.45 1.62 -4.20
N LEU A 246 -11.27 2.18 -4.00
CA LEU A 246 -10.04 1.80 -4.74
C LEU A 246 -9.77 0.30 -4.69
N GLY A 247 -10.10 -0.35 -3.58
CA GLY A 247 -9.92 -1.79 -3.42
C GLY A 247 -10.72 -2.67 -4.37
N ARG A 248 -11.76 -2.15 -5.04
CA ARG A 248 -12.51 -2.91 -6.04
C ARG A 248 -11.76 -3.05 -7.37
N PHE A 249 -10.96 -2.06 -7.70
CA PHE A 249 -10.15 -2.06 -8.91
C PHE A 249 -8.68 -2.03 -8.54
N GLN A 250 -7.89 -2.86 -9.20
CA GLN A 250 -6.45 -2.87 -9.07
C GLN A 250 -5.82 -2.27 -10.32
N PHE A 251 -4.93 -1.29 -10.11
CA PHE A 251 -4.11 -0.77 -11.18
C PHE A 251 -2.92 -1.68 -11.41
N LEU A 252 -2.78 -2.12 -12.65
CA LEU A 252 -1.60 -2.84 -13.09
C LEU A 252 -0.71 -1.89 -13.88
N ASP A 253 0.40 -1.51 -13.29
CA ASP A 253 1.50 -0.88 -14.00
C ASP A 253 2.38 -2.00 -14.55
N VAL A 254 1.90 -2.61 -15.66
CA VAL A 254 2.53 -3.80 -16.23
C VAL A 254 3.59 -3.35 -17.21
N ASP A 255 4.83 -3.79 -17.00
CA ASP A 255 5.89 -3.66 -18.02
C ASP A 255 5.48 -4.41 -19.30
N LYS A 256 5.96 -3.92 -20.45
CA LYS A 256 5.56 -4.39 -21.78
C LYS A 256 5.64 -5.91 -21.99
N ASP A 257 6.46 -6.59 -21.22
CA ASP A 257 6.76 -8.01 -21.37
C ASP A 257 5.98 -8.90 -20.39
N CYS A 258 5.18 -8.33 -19.50
CA CYS A 258 4.42 -9.11 -18.54
C CYS A 258 3.08 -9.56 -19.13
N ALA A 259 2.90 -10.86 -19.30
CA ALA A 259 1.60 -11.42 -19.67
C ALA A 259 0.63 -11.29 -18.48
N ILE A 260 -0.57 -10.76 -18.73
CA ILE A 260 -1.60 -10.58 -17.68
C ILE A 260 -1.85 -11.86 -16.88
N LYS A 261 -1.89 -13.01 -17.59
CA LYS A 261 -2.11 -14.30 -16.94
C LYS A 261 -1.00 -14.69 -15.97
N ALA A 262 0.25 -14.46 -16.35
CA ALA A 262 1.39 -14.69 -15.49
C ALA A 262 1.33 -13.74 -14.29
N PHE A 263 1.09 -12.46 -14.53
CA PHE A 263 0.94 -11.45 -13.48
C PHE A 263 -0.16 -11.80 -12.47
N VAL A 264 -1.34 -12.23 -12.94
CA VAL A 264 -2.47 -12.62 -12.08
C VAL A 264 -2.11 -13.85 -11.24
N LEU A 265 -1.48 -14.86 -11.85
CA LEU A 265 -1.07 -16.08 -11.15
C LEU A 265 0.06 -15.82 -10.13
N GLU A 266 1.07 -15.07 -10.55
CA GLU A 266 2.23 -14.72 -9.71
C GLU A 266 1.84 -13.88 -8.49
N ASN A 267 0.71 -13.18 -8.58
CA ASN A 267 0.25 -12.28 -7.52
C ASN A 267 -0.95 -12.83 -6.74
N GLY A 268 -1.37 -14.06 -6.99
CA GLY A 268 -2.51 -14.66 -6.30
C GLY A 268 -3.82 -13.87 -6.44
N LEU A 269 -3.91 -12.99 -7.45
CA LEU A 269 -5.04 -12.11 -7.63
C LEU A 269 -6.17 -12.83 -8.37
N ARG A 270 -7.40 -12.57 -7.95
CA ARG A 270 -8.60 -13.03 -8.66
C ARG A 270 -9.29 -11.84 -9.30
N PHE A 271 -9.37 -11.85 -10.61
CA PHE A 271 -10.07 -10.83 -11.38
C PHE A 271 -11.22 -11.44 -12.16
N LYS A 272 -12.25 -10.63 -12.43
CA LYS A 272 -13.30 -11.03 -13.36
C LYS A 272 -12.70 -11.23 -14.74
N THR A 273 -12.58 -12.47 -15.15
CA THR A 273 -12.12 -12.86 -16.46
C THR A 273 -12.96 -12.17 -17.55
N GLY A 274 -12.32 -11.42 -18.44
CA GLY A 274 -12.98 -10.69 -19.52
C GLY A 274 -13.43 -9.27 -19.18
N ARG A 275 -13.29 -8.80 -17.91
CA ARG A 275 -13.56 -7.42 -17.53
C ARG A 275 -12.26 -6.65 -17.25
N GLY A 276 -11.68 -6.13 -18.30
CA GLY A 276 -10.57 -5.19 -18.19
C GLY A 276 -10.97 -3.82 -18.72
N PHE A 277 -10.40 -2.78 -18.12
CA PHE A 277 -10.62 -1.38 -18.48
C PHE A 277 -9.29 -0.76 -18.89
N TYR A 278 -9.28 -0.04 -20.01
CA TYR A 278 -8.10 0.64 -20.52
C TYR A 278 -8.16 2.13 -20.26
N GLU A 279 -7.02 2.72 -19.94
CA GLU A 279 -6.89 4.17 -19.91
C GLU A 279 -7.01 4.75 -21.31
N PHE A 280 -7.87 5.75 -21.45
CA PHE A 280 -8.00 6.58 -22.64
C PHE A 280 -7.30 7.92 -22.39
N THR A 281 -6.29 8.20 -23.18
CA THR A 281 -5.48 9.42 -23.08
C THR A 281 -5.82 10.47 -24.14
N LYS A 282 -6.76 10.14 -25.04
CA LYS A 282 -7.20 11.03 -26.12
C LYS A 282 -8.70 11.22 -26.10
N ALA A 283 -9.15 12.41 -26.51
CA ALA A 283 -10.56 12.67 -26.76
C ALA A 283 -11.04 11.79 -27.93
N GLU A 284 -12.04 10.94 -27.66
CA GLU A 284 -12.48 9.93 -28.60
C GLU A 284 -13.95 9.54 -28.35
N THR A 285 -14.61 9.05 -29.40
CA THR A 285 -15.93 8.42 -29.31
C THR A 285 -15.78 6.91 -29.45
N ILE A 286 -16.24 6.17 -28.43
CA ILE A 286 -16.08 4.72 -28.35
C ILE A 286 -17.39 4.05 -28.72
N GLN A 287 -17.38 3.28 -29.79
CA GLN A 287 -18.57 2.59 -30.29
C GLN A 287 -19.06 1.50 -29.33
N GLY A 288 -20.39 1.39 -29.20
CA GLY A 288 -21.08 0.38 -28.40
C GLY A 288 -21.25 0.73 -26.94
N HIS A 289 -22.09 -0.04 -26.25
CA HIS A 289 -22.33 0.09 -24.81
C HIS A 289 -21.11 -0.43 -24.04
N LYS A 290 -20.27 0.47 -23.58
CA LYS A 290 -19.10 0.15 -22.75
C LYS A 290 -19.27 0.70 -21.36
N GLU A 291 -18.91 -0.08 -20.36
CA GLU A 291 -18.74 0.44 -19.01
C GLU A 291 -17.55 1.41 -18.96
N VAL A 292 -17.69 2.43 -18.12
CA VAL A 292 -16.67 3.45 -17.91
C VAL A 292 -16.33 3.49 -16.43
N VAL A 293 -15.07 3.61 -16.12
CA VAL A 293 -14.58 3.93 -14.79
C VAL A 293 -13.79 5.22 -14.87
N LEU A 294 -14.09 6.15 -13.99
CA LEU A 294 -13.36 7.41 -13.85
C LEU A 294 -12.57 7.38 -12.57
N MET A 295 -11.34 7.89 -12.61
CA MET A 295 -10.60 8.24 -11.41
C MET A 295 -10.41 9.75 -11.38
N ASP A 296 -10.89 10.39 -10.33
CA ASP A 296 -10.65 11.81 -10.10
C ASP A 296 -9.15 12.06 -9.89
N ARG A 297 -8.57 12.97 -10.69
CA ARG A 297 -7.13 13.25 -10.62
C ARG A 297 -6.70 13.92 -9.33
N LYS A 298 -7.63 14.59 -8.64
CA LYS A 298 -7.33 15.30 -7.39
C LYS A 298 -7.46 14.41 -6.17
N THR A 299 -8.52 13.59 -6.12
CA THR A 299 -8.85 12.78 -4.94
C THR A 299 -8.42 11.32 -5.08
N GLY A 300 -8.23 10.83 -6.31
CA GLY A 300 -7.99 9.42 -6.61
C GLY A 300 -9.25 8.55 -6.48
N ASP A 301 -10.43 9.15 -6.24
CA ASP A 301 -11.68 8.40 -6.15
C ASP A 301 -12.06 7.78 -7.48
N LEU A 302 -12.60 6.55 -7.41
CA LEU A 302 -13.08 5.80 -8.56
C LEU A 302 -14.60 5.84 -8.64
N PHE A 303 -15.12 6.15 -9.82
CA PHE A 303 -16.53 6.18 -10.15
C PHE A 303 -16.83 5.24 -11.30
N SER A 304 -17.93 4.52 -11.23
CA SER A 304 -18.33 3.56 -12.28
C SER A 304 -19.84 3.63 -12.57
N GLY A 305 -20.27 2.93 -13.62
CA GLY A 305 -21.69 2.81 -13.98
C GLY A 305 -22.33 4.15 -14.35
N GLU A 306 -23.56 4.39 -13.89
CA GLU A 306 -24.32 5.61 -14.21
C GLU A 306 -23.62 6.88 -13.71
N ARG A 307 -23.02 6.83 -12.52
CA ARG A 307 -22.30 7.98 -11.98
C ARG A 307 -21.14 8.42 -12.85
N ALA A 308 -20.34 7.46 -13.32
CA ALA A 308 -19.26 7.80 -14.25
C ALA A 308 -19.78 8.43 -15.55
N ARG A 309 -20.91 7.94 -16.04
CA ARG A 309 -21.57 8.49 -17.23
C ARG A 309 -22.08 9.91 -17.01
N GLU A 310 -22.75 10.18 -15.91
CA GLU A 310 -23.21 11.52 -15.52
C GLU A 310 -22.03 12.50 -15.44
N MET A 311 -20.91 12.11 -14.82
CA MET A 311 -19.72 12.95 -14.68
C MET A 311 -19.06 13.26 -16.04
N LEU A 312 -19.21 12.39 -17.03
CA LEU A 312 -18.82 12.63 -18.43
C LEU A 312 -19.86 13.47 -19.21
N GLY A 313 -21.03 13.73 -18.63
CA GLY A 313 -22.15 14.38 -19.30
C GLY A 313 -22.78 13.51 -20.38
N LEU A 314 -22.88 12.19 -20.14
CA LEU A 314 -23.46 11.22 -21.06
C LEU A 314 -24.83 10.75 -20.58
N PRO A 315 -25.90 10.91 -21.41
CA PRO A 315 -27.20 10.33 -21.10
C PRO A 315 -27.16 8.81 -20.98
N PRO A 316 -28.13 8.19 -20.28
CA PRO A 316 -28.27 6.74 -20.24
C PRO A 316 -28.38 6.14 -21.65
N GLY A 317 -27.60 5.07 -21.90
CA GLY A 317 -27.67 4.34 -23.18
C GLY A 317 -26.90 4.97 -24.34
N GLU A 318 -26.36 6.17 -24.23
CA GLU A 318 -25.57 6.79 -25.29
C GLU A 318 -24.15 6.23 -25.42
N THR A 319 -23.61 6.42 -26.62
CA THR A 319 -22.20 6.09 -26.93
C THR A 319 -21.25 6.89 -26.04
N VAL A 320 -20.22 6.23 -25.54
CA VAL A 320 -19.21 6.89 -24.70
C VAL A 320 -18.41 7.90 -25.52
N ARG A 321 -18.53 9.17 -25.16
CA ARG A 321 -17.77 10.27 -25.78
C ARG A 321 -16.88 10.93 -24.73
N ILE A 322 -15.57 10.79 -24.91
CA ILE A 322 -14.56 11.39 -24.04
C ILE A 322 -14.16 12.74 -24.65
N ARG A 323 -14.32 13.79 -23.87
CA ARG A 323 -13.94 15.17 -24.26
C ARG A 323 -12.58 15.55 -23.63
N PRO A 324 -11.82 16.51 -24.20
CA PRO A 324 -10.59 16.98 -23.59
C PRO A 324 -10.76 17.42 -22.13
N THR A 325 -11.84 18.14 -21.83
CA THR A 325 -12.18 18.60 -20.48
C THR A 325 -12.45 17.46 -19.48
N ASN A 326 -12.86 16.28 -19.96
CA ASN A 326 -12.98 15.11 -19.11
C ASN A 326 -11.60 14.57 -18.71
N LEU A 327 -10.64 14.57 -19.65
CA LEU A 327 -9.27 14.08 -19.43
C LEU A 327 -8.44 15.00 -18.52
N GLU A 328 -8.78 16.29 -18.46
CA GLU A 328 -8.17 17.25 -17.51
C GLU A 328 -8.56 16.93 -16.07
N LYS A 329 -9.80 16.49 -15.84
CA LYS A 329 -10.34 16.21 -14.50
C LYS A 329 -10.16 14.77 -14.07
N TYR A 330 -10.28 13.84 -15.00
CA TYR A 330 -10.34 12.40 -14.73
C TYR A 330 -9.32 11.61 -15.53
N VAL A 331 -8.84 10.53 -14.95
CA VAL A 331 -8.30 9.41 -15.73
C VAL A 331 -9.49 8.57 -16.15
N VAL A 332 -9.66 8.35 -17.45
CA VAL A 332 -10.83 7.68 -18.01
C VAL A 332 -10.45 6.27 -18.44
N PHE A 333 -11.12 5.28 -17.87
CA PHE A 333 -10.97 3.88 -18.23
C PHE A 333 -12.25 3.37 -18.90
N VAL A 334 -12.12 2.66 -20.00
CA VAL A 334 -13.24 2.09 -20.73
C VAL A 334 -13.07 0.59 -20.87
N GLN A 335 -14.15 -0.15 -20.61
CA GLN A 335 -14.18 -1.61 -20.73
C GLN A 335 -13.85 -2.06 -22.15
N SER A 336 -13.03 -3.09 -22.26
CA SER A 336 -12.71 -3.76 -23.51
C SER A 336 -12.68 -5.27 -23.35
N THR A 337 -13.22 -5.97 -24.31
CA THR A 337 -13.12 -7.43 -24.41
C THR A 337 -11.75 -7.90 -24.91
N SER A 338 -10.92 -6.98 -25.43
CA SER A 338 -9.58 -7.24 -25.96
C SER A 338 -8.49 -6.84 -24.98
N ALA A 339 -8.71 -7.09 -23.69
CA ALA A 339 -7.86 -6.67 -22.61
C ALA A 339 -6.37 -6.94 -22.86
N ASN A 340 -6.04 -8.13 -23.28
CA ASN A 340 -4.66 -8.58 -23.44
C ASN A 340 -3.83 -7.83 -24.49
N ARG A 341 -4.46 -7.21 -25.48
CA ARG A 341 -3.72 -6.59 -26.60
C ARG A 341 -3.14 -5.21 -26.29
N LYS A 342 -3.75 -4.46 -25.37
CA LYS A 342 -3.35 -3.07 -25.09
C LYS A 342 -2.35 -2.95 -23.94
N LEU A 343 -2.27 -3.92 -23.05
CA LEU A 343 -1.25 -3.94 -21.99
C LEU A 343 0.17 -3.98 -22.57
N LEU A 344 0.34 -4.60 -23.70
CA LEU A 344 1.60 -4.63 -24.45
C LEU A 344 2.04 -3.23 -24.95
N GLY A 345 1.19 -2.23 -24.84
CA GLY A 345 1.45 -0.86 -25.27
C GLY A 345 1.92 0.11 -24.18
N GLY A 346 2.02 -0.30 -22.90
CA GLY A 346 2.45 0.55 -21.78
C GLY A 346 1.36 1.50 -21.25
N SER A 347 0.09 1.26 -21.56
CA SER A 347 -1.05 1.97 -20.98
C SER A 347 -1.38 1.41 -19.61
N LYS A 348 -1.84 2.26 -18.69
CA LYS A 348 -2.41 1.81 -17.43
C LYS A 348 -3.64 0.96 -17.68
N PHE A 349 -3.75 -0.08 -16.91
CA PHE A 349 -4.84 -1.04 -17.01
C PHE A 349 -5.49 -1.23 -15.65
N LEU A 350 -6.82 -1.31 -15.64
CA LEU A 350 -7.61 -1.47 -14.44
C LEU A 350 -8.40 -2.76 -14.50
N TYR A 351 -8.26 -3.60 -13.49
CA TYR A 351 -9.08 -4.81 -13.32
C TYR A 351 -10.11 -4.63 -12.22
N GLU A 352 -11.29 -5.17 -12.43
CA GLU A 352 -12.31 -5.33 -11.39
C GLU A 352 -12.04 -6.62 -10.60
N VAL A 353 -11.92 -6.54 -9.26
CA VAL A 353 -11.67 -7.68 -8.38
C VAL A 353 -12.95 -8.50 -8.23
N GLU A 354 -12.85 -9.85 -8.24
CA GLU A 354 -14.01 -10.73 -8.32
C GLU A 354 -14.91 -10.76 -7.07
N ASP A 355 -14.32 -10.68 -5.89
CA ASP A 355 -15.02 -10.97 -4.62
C ASP A 355 -15.69 -9.73 -4.00
N TRP A 356 -16.17 -8.79 -4.84
CA TRP A 356 -16.84 -7.60 -4.35
C TRP A 356 -18.36 -7.71 -4.52
N ASP A 357 -19.06 -7.68 -3.37
CA ASP A 357 -20.51 -7.60 -3.36
C ASP A 357 -21.00 -6.28 -3.96
N ARG A 358 -21.86 -6.39 -4.94
CA ARG A 358 -22.66 -5.27 -5.43
C ARG A 358 -23.95 -5.23 -4.63
N SER A 359 -24.14 -4.22 -3.81
CA SER A 359 -25.44 -3.97 -3.24
C SER A 359 -26.46 -3.67 -4.34
N ALA A 360 -27.75 -3.96 -4.06
CA ALA A 360 -28.85 -3.84 -5.01
C ALA A 360 -28.99 -2.44 -5.64
N ASP A 361 -28.41 -1.41 -5.03
CA ASP A 361 -28.41 -0.02 -5.47
C ASP A 361 -27.14 0.37 -6.25
N GLY A 362 -26.34 -0.59 -6.68
CA GLY A 362 -25.11 -0.37 -7.43
C GLY A 362 -23.91 0.08 -6.59
N ARG A 363 -24.06 0.13 -5.27
CA ARG A 363 -22.94 0.32 -4.35
C ARG A 363 -22.07 -0.92 -4.39
N VAL A 364 -20.78 -0.70 -4.35
CA VAL A 364 -19.86 -1.77 -4.03
C VAL A 364 -19.60 -1.69 -2.55
N ALA A 365 -20.31 -2.51 -1.80
CA ALA A 365 -19.89 -2.81 -0.45
C ALA A 365 -18.62 -3.66 -0.54
N ALA A 366 -17.60 -3.35 0.24
CA ALA A 366 -16.57 -4.32 0.49
C ALA A 366 -17.27 -5.55 1.11
N ALA A 367 -17.02 -6.75 0.62
CA ALA A 367 -17.56 -7.98 1.17
C ALA A 367 -17.34 -8.02 2.69
N ALA A 368 -18.37 -8.40 3.43
CA ALA A 368 -18.37 -8.41 4.89
C ALA A 368 -17.40 -9.45 5.44
#